data_f99e6a2aec30010b0715f681ecac8558
#
_entry.id   f99e6a2aec30010b0715f681ecac8558
#
_cell.length_a   1.000
_cell.length_b   1.000
_cell.length_c   1.000
_cell.angle_alpha   90.00
_cell.angle_beta   90.00
_cell.angle_gamma   90.00
#
_symmetry.space_group_name_H-M   'P 1'
#
loop_
_entity.id
_entity.type
_entity.pdbx_description
1 polymer ?
#
loop_
_entity_poly.entity_id
_entity_poly.type
_entity_poly.pdbx_seq_one_letter_code
_entity_poly.pdbx_strand_id
1 'polypeptide(L)'
;MLVSKKTVYVGADIVTMSEKAPKAEAVCIADGRIECVGSREEVLGYAKAGEYDVVDFGGGTLYPGFIDTHSHMSSFSRCLNQVYCGASLGSIAAVQQALRDKAAASDDEWVIGYGYDDSGISDNRHMNRHDLDAVCADRPVMVVHISVHMGYVNTIGLERLGFTADTKVPGGEIVLDGNGLPTGLLLENAIIEASGRLPVPTEAQVRESLVRAIAEYNKKGFTTFQDGGLGINGEAEVFLRPYMELAREGWLNARAYLQLLPSEMDKLISLGVWGIGNDHMKIGGVKYFTDGSIQGFTGALLEDYYTRPGYKGALLWSQEEIDEIIIKYHCLGFQVAVHTNGDAASESVIQAFEKAVERCPRTDLRHMLIHAQLVSDSQLERMKACGIIPSLFARHIEVWGDRHAAIFLGPERTARMDPAGSCVRLGMPFSLHVDTPVLPVTALGSMHAAVNRISDGGVLFGGDQRITPRQALEAYTTYASLCCGGEHDRGRIEPGRFADFVLLDSDIEAIDPSGIRDIKVLKTICGGRVVYEA
;
A
#
# COMPACT_ATOMS: atom_id res chain seq x y z
N MET A 1 42.28 -3.87 -2.02
CA MET A 1 40.83 -4.04 -1.87
C MET A 1 40.65 -4.99 -0.72
N LEU A 2 39.90 -4.60 0.32
CA LEU A 2 39.43 -5.54 1.33
C LEU A 2 38.49 -6.50 0.59
N VAL A 3 38.79 -7.80 0.56
CA VAL A 3 37.90 -8.81 -0.01
C VAL A 3 36.80 -9.00 1.02
N SER A 4 35.57 -8.66 0.64
CA SER A 4 34.41 -8.84 1.52
C SER A 4 34.16 -10.32 1.78
N LYS A 5 33.83 -10.66 3.01
CA LYS A 5 33.43 -12.00 3.36
C LYS A 5 32.13 -12.37 2.65
N LYS A 6 32.13 -13.51 1.98
CA LYS A 6 30.95 -14.01 1.26
C LYS A 6 30.02 -14.80 2.19
N THR A 7 28.75 -14.85 1.86
CA THR A 7 27.78 -15.76 2.49
C THR A 7 27.13 -16.62 1.42
N VAL A 8 27.13 -17.94 1.63
CA VAL A 8 26.47 -18.90 0.74
C VAL A 8 25.25 -19.47 1.44
N TYR A 9 24.08 -19.23 0.86
CA TYR A 9 22.83 -19.81 1.31
C TYR A 9 22.55 -21.12 0.57
N VAL A 10 22.18 -22.16 1.32
CA VAL A 10 21.87 -23.52 0.84
C VAL A 10 20.69 -24.10 1.62
N GLY A 11 20.20 -25.28 1.23
CA GLY A 11 19.23 -26.04 2.01
C GLY A 11 17.77 -25.57 1.87
N ALA A 12 17.47 -24.72 0.89
CA ALA A 12 16.12 -24.36 0.47
C ALA A 12 15.99 -24.58 -1.03
N ASP A 13 14.77 -24.82 -1.51
CA ASP A 13 14.44 -24.72 -2.93
C ASP A 13 14.45 -23.24 -3.34
N ILE A 14 15.25 -22.86 -4.33
CA ILE A 14 15.39 -21.46 -4.75
C ILE A 14 14.61 -21.23 -6.04
N VAL A 15 13.54 -20.43 -5.97
CA VAL A 15 12.78 -19.96 -7.12
C VAL A 15 13.28 -18.56 -7.48
N THR A 16 14.05 -18.48 -8.55
CA THR A 16 14.83 -17.27 -8.90
C THR A 16 14.00 -16.18 -9.54
N MET A 17 12.84 -16.48 -10.09
CA MET A 17 12.03 -15.63 -10.96
C MET A 17 12.76 -15.21 -12.26
N SER A 18 13.90 -15.83 -12.56
CA SER A 18 14.63 -15.65 -13.82
C SER A 18 14.10 -16.59 -14.91
N GLU A 19 13.92 -16.07 -16.11
CA GLU A 19 13.53 -16.89 -17.26
C GLU A 19 14.63 -17.86 -17.70
N LYS A 20 15.89 -17.48 -17.50
CA LYS A 20 17.06 -18.26 -17.93
C LYS A 20 17.39 -19.44 -17.00
N ALA A 21 17.17 -19.26 -15.71
CA ALA A 21 17.47 -20.23 -14.67
C ALA A 21 16.41 -20.15 -13.57
N PRO A 22 15.19 -20.69 -13.79
CA PRO A 22 14.04 -20.50 -12.92
C PRO A 22 14.20 -21.10 -11.51
N LYS A 23 15.10 -22.05 -11.35
CA LYS A 23 15.44 -22.73 -10.07
C LYS A 23 16.93 -22.78 -9.85
N ALA A 24 17.34 -22.80 -8.57
CA ALA A 24 18.71 -23.00 -8.14
C ALA A 24 18.75 -23.77 -6.82
N GLU A 25 19.95 -24.22 -6.41
CA GLU A 25 20.19 -24.95 -5.14
C GLU A 25 20.98 -24.11 -4.13
N ALA A 26 21.65 -23.05 -4.61
CA ALA A 26 22.45 -22.18 -3.77
C ALA A 26 22.55 -20.76 -4.35
N VAL A 27 22.80 -19.79 -3.47
CA VAL A 27 23.11 -18.41 -3.83
C VAL A 27 24.26 -17.89 -2.98
N CYS A 28 25.27 -17.28 -3.61
CA CYS A 28 26.39 -16.59 -2.95
C CYS A 28 26.18 -15.09 -3.00
N ILE A 29 26.35 -14.44 -1.86
CA ILE A 29 26.24 -12.98 -1.73
C ILE A 29 27.50 -12.37 -1.13
N ALA A 30 27.79 -11.12 -1.50
CA ALA A 30 28.74 -10.25 -0.83
C ALA A 30 28.27 -8.79 -0.91
N ASP A 31 28.57 -7.99 0.09
CA ASP A 31 28.24 -6.54 0.14
C ASP A 31 26.77 -6.24 -0.18
N GLY A 32 25.86 -7.11 0.26
CA GLY A 32 24.44 -6.95 0.06
C GLY A 32 23.95 -7.25 -1.37
N ARG A 33 24.84 -7.80 -2.24
CA ARG A 33 24.51 -8.17 -3.62
C ARG A 33 24.76 -9.66 -3.89
N ILE A 34 24.02 -10.19 -4.85
CA ILE A 34 24.15 -11.55 -5.35
C ILE A 34 25.35 -11.60 -6.28
N GLU A 35 26.29 -12.51 -6.00
CA GLU A 35 27.46 -12.72 -6.86
C GLU A 35 27.34 -13.95 -7.75
N CYS A 36 26.74 -15.04 -7.23
CA CYS A 36 26.61 -16.30 -7.95
C CYS A 36 25.33 -17.02 -7.56
N VAL A 37 24.65 -17.64 -8.53
CA VAL A 37 23.44 -18.45 -8.36
C VAL A 37 23.57 -19.68 -9.22
N GLY A 38 23.24 -20.86 -8.71
CA GLY A 38 23.31 -22.10 -9.49
C GLY A 38 23.18 -23.35 -8.64
N SER A 39 23.78 -24.45 -9.09
CA SER A 39 23.90 -25.66 -8.29
C SER A 39 24.76 -25.42 -7.04
N ARG A 40 24.54 -26.24 -6.02
CA ARG A 40 25.33 -26.16 -4.78
C ARG A 40 26.84 -26.28 -5.04
N GLU A 41 27.25 -27.16 -5.96
CA GLU A 41 28.65 -27.39 -6.31
C GLU A 41 29.28 -26.15 -6.96
N GLU A 42 28.60 -25.55 -7.96
CA GLU A 42 29.07 -24.36 -8.67
C GLU A 42 29.24 -23.16 -7.73
N VAL A 43 28.23 -22.91 -6.89
CA VAL A 43 28.24 -21.77 -5.98
C VAL A 43 29.28 -21.91 -4.87
N LEU A 44 29.43 -23.11 -4.29
CA LEU A 44 30.51 -23.38 -3.33
C LEU A 44 31.89 -23.31 -3.99
N GLY A 45 32.01 -23.77 -5.23
CA GLY A 45 33.24 -23.66 -6.04
C GLY A 45 33.63 -22.18 -6.23
N TYR A 46 32.67 -21.34 -6.57
CA TYR A 46 32.85 -19.89 -6.70
C TYR A 46 33.26 -19.22 -5.37
N ALA A 47 32.62 -19.60 -4.26
CA ALA A 47 32.87 -19.03 -2.95
C ALA A 47 34.29 -19.30 -2.44
N LYS A 48 34.90 -20.46 -2.78
CA LYS A 48 36.26 -20.87 -2.37
C LYS A 48 37.36 -19.91 -2.82
N ALA A 49 37.09 -18.99 -3.73
CA ALA A 49 38.03 -17.94 -4.12
C ALA A 49 38.24 -16.85 -3.04
N GLY A 50 37.60 -16.93 -1.87
CA GLY A 50 37.71 -16.01 -0.75
C GLY A 50 37.23 -16.61 0.57
N GLU A 51 37.16 -15.81 1.62
CA GLU A 51 36.49 -16.22 2.86
C GLU A 51 34.99 -16.25 2.68
N TYR A 52 34.34 -17.30 3.16
CA TYR A 52 32.89 -17.42 3.11
C TYR A 52 32.32 -18.20 4.31
N ASP A 53 31.09 -17.85 4.66
CA ASP A 53 30.24 -18.63 5.56
C ASP A 53 29.19 -19.39 4.76
N VAL A 54 28.75 -20.53 5.28
CA VAL A 54 27.61 -21.27 4.74
C VAL A 54 26.46 -21.20 5.73
N VAL A 55 25.30 -20.76 5.25
CA VAL A 55 24.04 -20.74 6.00
C VAL A 55 23.10 -21.74 5.37
N ASP A 56 22.78 -22.79 6.11
CA ASP A 56 21.83 -23.81 5.69
C ASP A 56 20.44 -23.48 6.27
N PHE A 57 19.45 -23.31 5.39
CA PHE A 57 18.08 -23.02 5.81
C PHE A 57 17.35 -24.25 6.37
N GLY A 58 17.79 -25.44 6.06
CA GLY A 58 17.17 -26.68 6.55
C GLY A 58 15.82 -27.00 5.91
N GLY A 59 15.45 -26.33 4.82
CA GLY A 59 14.20 -26.51 4.06
C GLY A 59 13.52 -25.19 3.69
N GLY A 60 12.30 -25.31 3.19
CA GLY A 60 11.51 -24.18 2.70
C GLY A 60 11.85 -23.76 1.28
N THR A 61 11.19 -22.70 0.83
CA THR A 61 11.38 -22.14 -0.52
C THR A 61 11.81 -20.68 -0.45
N LEU A 62 12.93 -20.36 -1.10
CA LEU A 62 13.50 -19.02 -1.16
C LEU A 62 13.05 -18.32 -2.44
N TYR A 63 12.45 -17.15 -2.27
CA TYR A 63 12.03 -16.27 -3.35
C TYR A 63 12.76 -14.92 -3.28
N PRO A 64 12.75 -14.10 -4.35
CA PRO A 64 13.07 -12.67 -4.23
C PRO A 64 12.15 -12.04 -3.18
N GLY A 65 12.67 -11.11 -2.39
CA GLY A 65 11.86 -10.38 -1.41
C GLY A 65 10.68 -9.66 -2.07
N PHE A 66 9.53 -9.66 -1.41
CA PHE A 66 8.32 -9.05 -1.94
C PHE A 66 8.43 -7.53 -2.00
N ILE A 67 7.79 -6.95 -3.01
CA ILE A 67 7.75 -5.52 -3.28
C ILE A 67 6.30 -5.06 -3.21
N ASP A 68 5.97 -4.19 -2.25
CA ASP A 68 4.67 -3.52 -2.17
C ASP A 68 4.70 -2.25 -3.02
N THR A 69 3.86 -2.21 -4.04
CA THR A 69 3.87 -1.11 -5.02
C THR A 69 2.94 0.04 -4.67
N HIS A 70 2.15 -0.10 -3.61
CA HIS A 70 1.37 1.02 -3.08
C HIS A 70 0.87 0.72 -1.67
N SER A 71 1.28 1.55 -0.76
CA SER A 71 0.75 1.68 0.61
C SER A 71 1.05 3.09 1.12
N HIS A 72 0.62 3.35 2.34
CA HIS A 72 0.83 4.61 3.04
C HIS A 72 1.70 4.34 4.28
N MET A 73 2.98 4.02 4.08
CA MET A 73 3.89 3.63 5.17
C MET A 73 4.01 4.71 6.26
N SER A 74 4.09 5.97 5.87
CA SER A 74 4.08 7.11 6.81
C SER A 74 2.82 7.12 7.68
N SER A 75 1.64 6.97 7.06
CA SER A 75 0.36 6.87 7.79
C SER A 75 0.30 5.62 8.65
N PHE A 76 0.73 4.47 8.13
CA PHE A 76 0.78 3.21 8.89
C PHE A 76 1.68 3.31 10.11
N SER A 77 2.84 3.95 9.98
CA SER A 77 3.74 4.16 11.12
C SER A 77 3.09 4.96 12.25
N ARG A 78 2.25 5.95 11.92
CA ARG A 78 1.43 6.69 12.90
C ARG A 78 0.38 5.79 13.54
N CYS A 79 -0.31 4.96 12.73
CA CYS A 79 -1.34 4.04 13.21
C CYS A 79 -0.80 3.03 14.25
N LEU A 80 0.48 2.67 14.21
CA LEU A 80 1.09 1.78 15.21
C LEU A 80 1.16 2.38 16.63
N ASN A 81 0.97 3.68 16.77
CA ASN A 81 0.84 4.37 18.06
C ASN A 81 -0.62 4.57 18.46
N GLN A 82 -1.56 4.20 17.61
CA GLN A 82 -3.00 4.34 17.76
C GLN A 82 -3.65 2.99 18.07
N VAL A 83 -4.93 3.00 18.44
CA VAL A 83 -5.71 1.79 18.70
C VAL A 83 -6.42 1.34 17.43
N TYR A 84 -6.19 0.11 17.00
CA TYR A 84 -6.99 -0.47 15.94
C TYR A 84 -8.40 -0.74 16.44
N CYS A 85 -9.40 -0.15 15.78
CA CYS A 85 -10.81 -0.18 16.17
C CYS A 85 -11.68 -0.94 15.15
N GLY A 86 -11.08 -1.77 14.30
CA GLY A 86 -11.77 -2.42 13.19
C GLY A 86 -12.70 -3.56 13.58
N ALA A 87 -13.35 -4.13 12.54
CA ALA A 87 -14.39 -5.15 12.64
C ALA A 87 -14.03 -6.37 13.50
N SER A 88 -12.75 -6.73 13.61
CA SER A 88 -12.29 -7.85 14.45
C SER A 88 -12.57 -7.68 15.95
N LEU A 89 -12.84 -6.45 16.43
CA LEU A 89 -13.26 -6.20 17.81
C LEU A 89 -14.73 -6.56 18.05
N GLY A 90 -15.54 -6.61 17.01
CA GLY A 90 -16.90 -7.13 17.02
C GLY A 90 -17.97 -6.20 17.61
N SER A 91 -17.63 -5.20 18.46
CA SER A 91 -18.62 -4.30 19.06
C SER A 91 -18.03 -2.96 19.51
N ILE A 92 -18.88 -1.93 19.64
CA ILE A 92 -18.49 -0.64 20.24
C ILE A 92 -17.93 -0.82 21.66
N ALA A 93 -18.49 -1.71 22.45
CA ALA A 93 -18.00 -1.96 23.81
C ALA A 93 -16.55 -2.49 23.82
N ALA A 94 -16.18 -3.35 22.87
CA ALA A 94 -14.80 -3.82 22.74
C ALA A 94 -13.86 -2.72 22.22
N VAL A 95 -14.30 -1.88 21.30
CA VAL A 95 -13.57 -0.69 20.87
C VAL A 95 -13.30 0.26 22.04
N GLN A 96 -14.33 0.55 22.85
CA GLN A 96 -14.18 1.36 24.07
C GLN A 96 -13.16 0.75 25.04
N GLN A 97 -13.16 -0.58 25.21
CA GLN A 97 -12.20 -1.24 26.10
C GLN A 97 -10.78 -1.09 25.59
N ALA A 98 -10.53 -1.34 24.30
CA ALA A 98 -9.20 -1.17 23.70
C ALA A 98 -8.68 0.29 23.83
N LEU A 99 -9.57 1.26 23.63
CA LEU A 99 -9.23 2.69 23.82
C LEU A 99 -8.94 3.01 25.29
N ARG A 100 -9.69 2.45 26.26
CA ARG A 100 -9.39 2.61 27.71
C ARG A 100 -8.05 2.01 28.08
N ASP A 101 -7.71 0.85 27.56
CA ASP A 101 -6.44 0.19 27.81
C ASP A 101 -5.27 1.06 27.31
N LYS A 102 -5.39 1.64 26.13
CA LYS A 102 -4.42 2.62 25.59
C LYS A 102 -4.36 3.87 26.48
N ALA A 103 -5.51 4.42 26.89
CA ALA A 103 -5.57 5.59 27.74
C ALA A 103 -4.87 5.36 29.10
N ALA A 104 -5.01 4.15 29.66
CA ALA A 104 -4.34 3.78 30.92
C ALA A 104 -2.83 3.52 30.75
N ALA A 105 -2.39 3.11 29.56
CA ALA A 105 -1.02 2.73 29.27
C ALA A 105 -0.14 3.89 28.75
N SER A 106 -0.70 5.06 28.45
CA SER A 106 0.03 6.19 27.90
C SER A 106 -0.43 7.53 28.45
N ASP A 107 0.50 8.49 28.50
CA ASP A 107 0.25 9.90 28.85
C ASP A 107 0.06 10.75 27.59
N ASP A 108 -0.26 10.13 26.43
CA ASP A 108 -0.49 10.85 25.18
C ASP A 108 -1.60 11.90 25.39
N GLU A 109 -1.42 13.10 24.84
CA GLU A 109 -2.41 14.17 24.92
C GLU A 109 -3.77 13.76 24.34
N TRP A 110 -3.76 12.96 23.29
CA TRP A 110 -4.93 12.41 22.61
C TRP A 110 -4.94 10.89 22.66
N VAL A 111 -6.11 10.30 22.88
CA VAL A 111 -6.35 8.86 22.64
C VAL A 111 -6.91 8.71 21.25
N ILE A 112 -6.13 8.10 20.33
CA ILE A 112 -6.50 8.00 18.93
C ILE A 112 -6.71 6.54 18.56
N GLY A 113 -7.85 6.28 17.90
CA GLY A 113 -8.17 5.01 17.26
C GLY A 113 -8.32 5.17 15.74
N TYR A 114 -8.20 4.08 15.01
CA TYR A 114 -8.35 4.04 13.56
C TYR A 114 -9.01 2.74 13.08
N GLY A 115 -9.53 2.77 11.86
CA GLY A 115 -10.05 1.58 11.20
C GLY A 115 -11.44 1.14 11.66
N TYR A 116 -12.21 2.01 12.36
CA TYR A 116 -13.58 1.71 12.74
C TYR A 116 -14.46 1.53 11.50
N ASP A 117 -15.24 0.47 11.47
CA ASP A 117 -16.23 0.20 10.43
C ASP A 117 -17.59 -0.07 11.10
N ASP A 118 -18.51 0.89 11.02
CA ASP A 118 -19.85 0.80 11.60
C ASP A 118 -20.67 -0.36 11.04
N SER A 119 -20.37 -0.79 9.83
CA SER A 119 -21.03 -1.93 9.17
C SER A 119 -20.36 -3.27 9.45
N GLY A 120 -19.16 -3.25 10.00
CA GLY A 120 -18.36 -4.45 10.30
C GLY A 120 -18.49 -4.93 11.75
N ILE A 121 -19.25 -4.23 12.61
CA ILE A 121 -19.47 -4.59 14.02
C ILE A 121 -20.93 -4.86 14.32
N SER A 122 -21.19 -5.58 15.43
CA SER A 122 -22.54 -6.03 15.81
C SER A 122 -23.52 -4.91 16.09
N ASP A 123 -23.03 -3.74 16.50
CA ASP A 123 -23.86 -2.57 16.82
C ASP A 123 -24.48 -1.94 15.57
N ASN A 124 -23.84 -2.12 14.40
CA ASN A 124 -24.28 -1.66 13.08
C ASN A 124 -24.76 -0.18 13.07
N ARG A 125 -23.98 0.67 13.71
CA ARG A 125 -24.23 2.12 13.81
C ARG A 125 -22.94 2.91 13.94
N HIS A 126 -23.00 4.17 13.60
CA HIS A 126 -21.95 5.13 13.94
C HIS A 126 -21.80 5.28 15.45
N MET A 127 -20.55 5.48 15.91
CA MET A 127 -20.28 5.96 17.26
C MET A 127 -20.73 7.43 17.41
N ASN A 128 -20.95 7.85 18.63
CA ASN A 128 -21.21 9.22 18.98
C ASN A 128 -20.28 9.69 20.12
N ARG A 129 -20.31 11.00 20.44
CA ARG A 129 -19.45 11.55 21.49
C ARG A 129 -19.59 10.86 22.83
N HIS A 130 -20.78 10.39 23.20
CA HIS A 130 -21.03 9.75 24.50
C HIS A 130 -20.43 8.33 24.56
N ASP A 131 -20.38 7.62 23.42
CA ASP A 131 -19.64 6.36 23.33
C ASP A 131 -18.15 6.59 23.67
N LEU A 132 -17.58 7.70 23.21
CA LEU A 132 -16.17 8.04 23.44
C LEU A 132 -15.92 8.77 24.76
N ASP A 133 -16.89 9.51 25.31
CA ASP A 133 -16.83 10.06 26.67
C ASP A 133 -16.70 8.94 27.72
N ALA A 134 -17.30 7.78 27.46
CA ALA A 134 -17.19 6.60 28.30
C ALA A 134 -15.78 5.94 28.30
N VAL A 135 -14.91 6.33 27.38
CA VAL A 135 -13.53 5.85 27.31
C VAL A 135 -12.65 6.58 28.30
N CYS A 136 -12.67 7.92 28.26
CA CYS A 136 -11.78 8.76 29.02
C CYS A 136 -12.48 10.10 29.32
N ALA A 137 -12.52 10.49 30.61
CA ALA A 137 -13.25 11.67 31.06
C ALA A 137 -12.38 12.95 31.10
N ASP A 138 -11.07 12.84 30.92
CA ASP A 138 -10.10 13.90 31.10
C ASP A 138 -9.21 14.19 29.90
N ARG A 139 -9.31 13.37 28.85
CA ARG A 139 -8.55 13.52 27.61
C ARG A 139 -9.43 13.48 26.37
N PRO A 140 -9.04 14.18 25.31
CA PRO A 140 -9.70 14.08 24.02
C PRO A 140 -9.49 12.70 23.40
N VAL A 141 -10.56 12.14 22.83
CA VAL A 141 -10.60 10.86 22.13
C VAL A 141 -11.06 11.08 20.71
N MET A 142 -10.33 10.54 19.74
CA MET A 142 -10.72 10.53 18.32
C MET A 142 -10.61 9.11 17.75
N VAL A 143 -11.59 8.71 16.97
CA VAL A 143 -11.54 7.45 16.19
C VAL A 143 -11.80 7.77 14.73
N VAL A 144 -10.85 7.40 13.87
CA VAL A 144 -10.97 7.57 12.41
C VAL A 144 -11.61 6.32 11.80
N HIS A 145 -12.60 6.52 10.96
CA HIS A 145 -13.26 5.45 10.23
C HIS A 145 -12.31 4.83 9.19
N ILE A 146 -12.54 3.57 8.84
CA ILE A 146 -11.73 2.83 7.85
C ILE A 146 -11.67 3.50 6.48
N SER A 147 -12.72 4.23 6.10
CA SER A 147 -12.75 4.99 4.85
C SER A 147 -11.91 6.26 4.86
N VAL A 148 -11.42 6.71 6.02
CA VAL A 148 -10.77 8.02 6.31
C VAL A 148 -11.61 9.27 5.97
N HIS A 149 -12.82 9.08 5.44
CA HIS A 149 -13.78 10.15 5.12
C HIS A 149 -14.70 10.52 6.30
N MET A 150 -14.62 9.78 7.40
CA MET A 150 -15.41 9.98 8.61
C MET A 150 -14.56 9.79 9.86
N GLY A 151 -15.00 10.38 10.97
CA GLY A 151 -14.41 10.13 12.27
C GLY A 151 -15.32 10.56 13.40
N TYR A 152 -14.97 10.15 14.60
CA TYR A 152 -15.75 10.32 15.81
C TYR A 152 -14.89 10.96 16.89
N VAL A 153 -15.44 11.93 17.60
CA VAL A 153 -14.70 12.68 18.63
C VAL A 153 -15.55 12.77 19.88
N ASN A 154 -14.94 12.62 21.05
CA ASN A 154 -15.62 12.81 22.34
C ASN A 154 -15.87 14.31 22.63
N THR A 155 -16.58 14.60 23.72
CA THR A 155 -16.94 15.99 24.11
C THR A 155 -15.69 16.86 24.29
N ILE A 156 -14.68 16.39 25.01
CA ILE A 156 -13.42 17.12 25.22
C ILE A 156 -12.67 17.35 23.90
N GLY A 157 -12.71 16.36 22.99
CA GLY A 157 -12.11 16.48 21.67
C GLY A 157 -12.79 17.56 20.83
N LEU A 158 -14.12 17.65 20.82
CA LEU A 158 -14.86 18.73 20.16
C LEU A 158 -14.46 20.12 20.71
N GLU A 159 -14.35 20.23 22.03
CA GLU A 159 -13.91 21.47 22.71
C GLU A 159 -12.48 21.86 22.31
N ARG A 160 -11.54 20.89 22.32
CA ARG A 160 -10.14 21.10 21.91
C ARG A 160 -9.99 21.51 20.45
N LEU A 161 -10.82 20.95 19.58
CA LEU A 161 -10.88 21.31 18.16
C LEU A 161 -11.60 22.64 17.92
N GLY A 162 -12.33 23.17 18.91
CA GLY A 162 -13.15 24.35 18.75
C GLY A 162 -14.36 24.13 17.82
N PHE A 163 -14.86 22.90 17.74
CA PHE A 163 -15.99 22.52 16.90
C PHE A 163 -17.29 22.66 17.69
N THR A 164 -18.17 23.49 17.17
CA THR A 164 -19.50 23.81 17.74
C THR A 164 -20.59 23.61 16.69
N ALA A 165 -21.85 23.77 17.09
CA ALA A 165 -22.97 23.70 16.16
C ALA A 165 -22.90 24.78 15.04
N ASP A 166 -22.25 25.90 15.32
CA ASP A 166 -22.13 27.02 14.37
C ASP A 166 -20.88 26.91 13.47
N THR A 167 -19.99 25.97 13.75
CA THR A 167 -18.75 25.79 12.98
C THR A 167 -19.09 25.32 11.55
N LYS A 168 -18.58 26.05 10.57
CA LYS A 168 -18.72 25.69 9.14
C LYS A 168 -17.37 25.25 8.58
N VAL A 169 -17.32 24.02 8.07
CA VAL A 169 -16.15 23.48 7.37
C VAL A 169 -16.52 23.33 5.90
N PRO A 170 -15.89 24.07 4.99
CA PRO A 170 -16.16 23.95 3.55
C PRO A 170 -15.92 22.53 3.06
N GLY A 171 -16.94 21.91 2.44
CA GLY A 171 -16.87 20.52 1.98
C GLY A 171 -16.84 19.46 3.09
N GLY A 172 -17.14 19.84 4.33
CA GLY A 172 -17.26 18.93 5.47
C GLY A 172 -18.52 19.19 6.29
N GLU A 173 -18.86 18.25 7.16
CA GLU A 173 -20.03 18.34 8.02
C GLU A 173 -19.70 17.93 9.46
N ILE A 174 -20.17 18.74 10.44
CA ILE A 174 -20.24 18.39 11.85
C ILE A 174 -21.68 17.97 12.10
N VAL A 175 -21.93 16.68 12.29
CA VAL A 175 -23.28 16.14 12.41
C VAL A 175 -23.90 16.55 13.74
N LEU A 176 -25.10 17.14 13.69
CA LEU A 176 -25.85 17.60 14.88
C LEU A 176 -26.94 16.59 15.25
N ASP A 177 -27.26 16.53 16.54
CA ASP A 177 -28.40 15.76 17.07
C ASP A 177 -29.72 16.57 16.93
N GLY A 178 -30.85 15.97 17.35
CA GLY A 178 -32.16 16.58 17.31
C GLY A 178 -32.31 17.87 18.18
N ASN A 179 -31.35 18.13 19.07
CA ASN A 179 -31.29 19.32 19.90
C ASN A 179 -30.31 20.37 19.34
N GLY A 180 -29.71 20.12 18.18
CA GLY A 180 -28.75 21.00 17.56
C GLY A 180 -27.35 20.94 18.16
N LEU A 181 -27.01 19.92 18.89
CA LEU A 181 -25.67 19.72 19.48
C LEU A 181 -24.81 18.76 18.64
N PRO A 182 -23.50 19.02 18.51
CA PRO A 182 -22.60 18.11 17.79
C PRO A 182 -22.67 16.68 18.35
N THR A 183 -22.90 15.71 17.49
CA THR A 183 -22.94 14.27 17.87
C THR A 183 -21.55 13.68 18.12
N GLY A 184 -20.50 14.35 17.67
CA GLY A 184 -19.13 13.84 17.60
C GLY A 184 -18.78 13.21 16.26
N LEU A 185 -19.75 12.93 15.38
CA LEU A 185 -19.49 12.44 14.02
C LEU A 185 -19.09 13.62 13.12
N LEU A 186 -17.93 13.46 12.49
CA LEU A 186 -17.33 14.40 11.55
C LEU A 186 -17.24 13.75 10.16
N LEU A 187 -17.70 14.44 9.11
CA LEU A 187 -17.71 13.94 7.74
C LEU A 187 -16.79 14.76 6.84
N GLU A 188 -16.15 14.08 5.89
CA GLU A 188 -15.35 14.66 4.82
C GLU A 188 -14.29 15.64 5.36
N ASN A 189 -14.25 16.87 4.84
CA ASN A 189 -13.25 17.86 5.26
C ASN A 189 -13.27 18.17 6.77
N ALA A 190 -14.37 17.87 7.49
CA ALA A 190 -14.42 18.09 8.94
C ALA A 190 -13.47 17.13 9.70
N ILE A 191 -13.38 15.84 9.31
CA ILE A 191 -12.42 14.92 9.93
C ILE A 191 -11.00 15.21 9.48
N ILE A 192 -10.80 15.66 8.23
CA ILE A 192 -9.48 16.06 7.72
C ILE A 192 -8.96 17.26 8.52
N GLU A 193 -9.80 18.29 8.71
CA GLU A 193 -9.45 19.47 9.51
C GLU A 193 -9.17 19.10 10.97
N ALA A 194 -9.98 18.22 11.58
CA ALA A 194 -9.75 17.70 12.92
C ALA A 194 -8.41 16.98 13.03
N SER A 195 -8.10 16.12 12.07
CA SER A 195 -6.84 15.37 12.03
C SER A 195 -5.62 16.28 11.87
N GLY A 196 -5.75 17.35 11.09
CA GLY A 196 -4.70 18.36 10.90
C GLY A 196 -4.42 19.22 12.16
N ARG A 197 -5.33 19.23 13.14
CA ARG A 197 -5.15 19.92 14.44
C ARG A 197 -4.58 19.04 15.55
N LEU A 198 -4.35 17.74 15.27
CA LEU A 198 -3.68 16.84 16.20
C LEU A 198 -2.20 17.24 16.39
N PRO A 199 -1.60 16.91 17.55
CA PRO A 199 -0.18 17.17 17.77
C PRO A 199 0.70 16.55 16.67
N VAL A 200 1.62 17.33 16.11
CA VAL A 200 2.59 16.84 15.14
C VAL A 200 3.65 16.03 15.86
N PRO A 201 3.94 14.80 15.44
CA PRO A 201 4.95 13.97 16.09
C PRO A 201 6.35 14.57 15.90
N THR A 202 7.22 14.39 16.87
CA THR A 202 8.63 14.75 16.77
C THR A 202 9.37 13.85 15.79
N GLU A 203 10.48 14.31 15.20
CA GLU A 203 11.32 13.50 14.30
C GLU A 203 11.76 12.17 14.95
N ALA A 204 12.07 12.17 16.27
CA ALA A 204 12.43 10.97 17.00
C ALA A 204 11.27 9.96 17.07
N GLN A 205 10.04 10.42 17.31
CA GLN A 205 8.84 9.58 17.32
C GLN A 205 8.54 9.02 15.92
N VAL A 206 8.69 9.85 14.88
CA VAL A 206 8.54 9.39 13.49
C VAL A 206 9.57 8.32 13.16
N ARG A 207 10.85 8.56 13.51
CA ARG A 207 11.92 7.59 13.27
C ARG A 207 11.63 6.23 13.93
N GLU A 208 11.23 6.23 15.20
CA GLU A 208 10.89 5.02 15.93
C GLU A 208 9.71 4.30 15.29
N SER A 209 8.65 5.03 14.98
CA SER A 209 7.44 4.45 14.38
C SER A 209 7.67 3.90 12.96
N LEU A 210 8.51 4.55 12.15
CA LEU A 210 8.92 4.03 10.84
C LEU A 210 9.69 2.71 10.97
N VAL A 211 10.64 2.61 11.91
CA VAL A 211 11.38 1.36 12.15
C VAL A 211 10.42 0.22 12.53
N ARG A 212 9.45 0.49 13.41
CA ARG A 212 8.42 -0.48 13.80
C ARG A 212 7.53 -0.87 12.62
N ALA A 213 7.09 0.09 11.81
CA ALA A 213 6.25 -0.18 10.64
C ALA A 213 6.97 -1.03 9.59
N ILE A 214 8.25 -0.74 9.33
CA ILE A 214 9.08 -1.52 8.44
C ILE A 214 9.28 -2.96 8.97
N ALA A 215 9.43 -3.13 10.29
CA ALA A 215 9.51 -4.46 10.90
C ALA A 215 8.22 -5.28 10.68
N GLU A 216 7.03 -4.66 10.71
CA GLU A 216 5.78 -5.35 10.37
C GLU A 216 5.75 -5.80 8.90
N TYR A 217 6.31 -5.00 7.98
CA TYR A 217 6.48 -5.39 6.57
C TYR A 217 7.46 -6.55 6.41
N ASN A 218 8.59 -6.50 7.12
CA ASN A 218 9.57 -7.58 7.09
C ASN A 218 8.99 -8.91 7.58
N LYS A 219 8.11 -8.92 8.59
CA LYS A 219 7.39 -10.13 9.05
C LYS A 219 6.54 -10.78 7.95
N LYS A 220 6.19 -10.03 6.91
CA LYS A 220 5.36 -10.46 5.79
C LYS A 220 6.14 -10.69 4.50
N GLY A 221 7.49 -10.69 4.57
CA GLY A 221 8.38 -10.98 3.45
C GLY A 221 8.71 -9.78 2.55
N PHE A 222 8.26 -8.59 2.91
CA PHE A 222 8.55 -7.39 2.12
C PHE A 222 9.97 -6.89 2.39
N THR A 223 10.68 -6.61 1.31
CA THR A 223 12.02 -5.99 1.30
C THR A 223 12.01 -4.63 0.60
N THR A 224 10.92 -4.29 -0.08
CA THR A 224 10.72 -3.00 -0.73
C THR A 224 9.26 -2.58 -0.59
N PHE A 225 9.03 -1.28 -0.38
CA PHE A 225 7.70 -0.69 -0.38
C PHE A 225 7.69 0.67 -1.06
N GLN A 226 6.52 1.06 -1.60
CA GLN A 226 6.25 2.42 -2.03
C GLN A 226 5.39 3.11 -0.96
N ASP A 227 5.82 4.31 -0.53
CA ASP A 227 5.02 5.19 0.33
C ASP A 227 4.32 6.22 -0.57
N GLY A 228 3.04 5.94 -0.85
CA GLY A 228 2.24 6.69 -1.81
C GLY A 228 1.53 7.89 -1.16
N GLY A 229 1.91 9.10 -1.55
CA GLY A 229 1.24 10.32 -1.09
C GLY A 229 1.87 10.92 0.17
N LEU A 230 3.18 10.83 0.30
CA LEU A 230 3.90 11.53 1.36
C LEU A 230 3.56 13.02 1.31
N GLY A 231 3.07 13.55 2.41
CA GLY A 231 2.57 14.92 2.52
C GLY A 231 1.05 15.04 2.45
N ILE A 232 0.30 13.95 2.46
CA ILE A 232 -1.17 13.96 2.38
C ILE A 232 -1.84 14.85 3.46
N ASN A 233 -1.17 15.01 4.60
CA ASN A 233 -1.62 15.84 5.71
C ASN A 233 -0.69 17.07 5.94
N GLY A 234 0.07 17.50 4.93
CA GLY A 234 1.03 18.58 5.06
C GLY A 234 2.31 18.23 5.85
N GLU A 235 2.62 16.93 6.00
CA GLU A 235 3.66 16.41 6.89
C GLU A 235 4.87 15.81 6.14
N ALA A 236 5.04 16.06 4.85
CA ALA A 236 6.14 15.45 4.08
C ALA A 236 7.51 15.73 4.71
N GLU A 237 7.74 16.95 5.20
CA GLU A 237 9.02 17.33 5.82
C GLU A 237 9.30 16.53 7.10
N VAL A 238 8.27 16.25 7.90
CA VAL A 238 8.37 15.50 9.16
C VAL A 238 8.82 14.05 8.93
N PHE A 239 8.41 13.45 7.81
CA PHE A 239 8.77 12.07 7.45
C PHE A 239 10.03 12.00 6.59
N LEU A 240 10.23 12.96 5.69
CA LEU A 240 11.31 12.90 4.71
C LEU A 240 12.71 12.86 5.36
N ARG A 241 12.95 13.69 6.38
CA ARG A 241 14.22 13.70 7.10
C ARG A 241 14.51 12.39 7.82
N PRO A 242 13.59 11.83 8.65
CA PRO A 242 13.76 10.49 9.24
C PRO A 242 14.04 9.38 8.22
N TYR A 243 13.36 9.38 7.06
CA TYR A 243 13.66 8.42 5.98
C TYR A 243 15.10 8.57 5.48
N MET A 244 15.55 9.80 5.21
CA MET A 244 16.91 10.07 4.74
C MET A 244 17.97 9.66 5.76
N GLU A 245 17.73 9.93 7.04
CA GLU A 245 18.64 9.56 8.13
C GLU A 245 18.74 8.05 8.29
N LEU A 246 17.60 7.35 8.35
CA LEU A 246 17.55 5.89 8.43
C LEU A 246 18.25 5.23 7.23
N ALA A 247 18.06 5.77 6.01
CA ALA A 247 18.72 5.28 4.81
C ALA A 247 20.25 5.50 4.84
N ARG A 248 20.70 6.68 5.30
CA ARG A 248 22.12 7.02 5.44
C ARG A 248 22.82 6.13 6.49
N GLU A 249 22.15 5.86 7.59
CA GLU A 249 22.69 5.06 8.69
C GLU A 249 22.60 3.55 8.46
N GLY A 250 21.95 3.12 7.39
CA GLY A 250 21.74 1.70 7.08
C GLY A 250 20.74 0.99 7.99
N TRP A 251 19.86 1.74 8.66
CA TRP A 251 18.79 1.23 9.52
C TRP A 251 17.45 1.06 8.81
N LEU A 252 17.37 1.41 7.53
CA LEU A 252 16.19 1.15 6.73
C LEU A 252 16.23 -0.33 6.29
N ASN A 253 15.54 -1.19 7.05
CA ASN A 253 15.52 -2.64 6.85
C ASN A 253 14.60 -3.10 5.67
N ALA A 254 14.09 -2.18 4.91
CA ALA A 254 13.45 -2.38 3.61
C ALA A 254 13.77 -1.18 2.73
N ARG A 255 13.67 -1.33 1.41
CA ARG A 255 13.93 -0.23 0.48
C ARG A 255 12.67 0.60 0.30
N ALA A 256 12.79 1.90 0.50
CA ALA A 256 11.68 2.86 0.39
C ALA A 256 11.69 3.56 -0.97
N TYR A 257 10.56 3.54 -1.67
CA TYR A 257 10.30 4.34 -2.86
C TYR A 257 9.20 5.34 -2.53
N LEU A 258 9.57 6.62 -2.42
CA LEU A 258 8.67 7.67 -1.94
C LEU A 258 8.00 8.38 -3.12
N GLN A 259 6.68 8.50 -3.07
CA GLN A 259 5.87 9.26 -4.01
C GLN A 259 5.25 10.45 -3.26
N LEU A 260 5.62 11.66 -3.65
CA LEU A 260 5.19 12.88 -2.99
C LEU A 260 3.92 13.42 -3.61
N LEU A 261 3.14 14.17 -2.84
CA LEU A 261 2.06 14.97 -3.43
C LEU A 261 2.63 16.07 -4.36
N PRO A 262 1.86 16.56 -5.34
CA PRO A 262 2.30 17.61 -6.27
C PRO A 262 2.90 18.83 -5.58
N SER A 263 2.25 19.34 -4.54
CA SER A 263 2.75 20.49 -3.77
C SER A 263 4.10 20.26 -3.13
N GLU A 264 4.34 19.07 -2.60
CA GLU A 264 5.61 18.70 -1.96
C GLU A 264 6.72 18.49 -3.00
N MET A 265 6.38 17.88 -4.13
CA MET A 265 7.32 17.72 -5.24
C MET A 265 7.73 19.09 -5.80
N ASP A 266 6.80 20.03 -5.95
CA ASP A 266 7.08 21.38 -6.43
C ASP A 266 8.03 22.16 -5.51
N LYS A 267 7.92 21.98 -4.18
CA LYS A 267 8.91 22.53 -3.24
C LYS A 267 10.31 22.02 -3.53
N LEU A 268 10.49 20.71 -3.72
CA LEU A 268 11.81 20.12 -4.04
C LEU A 268 12.34 20.63 -5.38
N ILE A 269 11.48 20.67 -6.40
CA ILE A 269 11.85 21.18 -7.73
C ILE A 269 12.31 22.64 -7.64
N SER A 270 11.61 23.49 -6.88
CA SER A 270 11.95 24.91 -6.70
C SER A 270 13.31 25.10 -6.01
N LEU A 271 13.74 24.15 -5.18
CA LEU A 271 15.05 24.13 -4.53
C LEU A 271 16.14 23.53 -5.42
N GLY A 272 15.83 23.13 -6.65
CA GLY A 272 16.76 22.46 -7.55
C GLY A 272 17.17 21.05 -7.10
N VAL A 273 16.34 20.40 -6.27
CA VAL A 273 16.61 19.09 -5.71
C VAL A 273 15.96 18.02 -6.57
N TRP A 274 16.80 17.23 -7.28
CA TRP A 274 16.38 16.18 -8.20
C TRP A 274 17.05 14.85 -7.83
N GLY A 275 16.33 13.73 -8.06
CA GLY A 275 16.91 12.40 -8.00
C GLY A 275 17.53 12.02 -6.66
N ILE A 276 16.97 12.52 -5.57
CA ILE A 276 17.41 12.13 -4.22
C ILE A 276 17.19 10.63 -4.02
N GLY A 277 18.26 9.93 -3.69
CA GLY A 277 18.16 8.53 -3.32
C GLY A 277 19.50 7.82 -3.29
N ASN A 278 19.45 6.63 -2.74
CA ASN A 278 20.51 5.64 -2.70
C ASN A 278 19.90 4.24 -2.84
N ASP A 279 20.68 3.19 -2.58
CA ASP A 279 20.19 1.80 -2.65
C ASP A 279 19.07 1.50 -1.64
N HIS A 280 18.88 2.31 -0.60
CA HIS A 280 17.88 2.08 0.46
C HIS A 280 16.64 2.96 0.35
N MET A 281 16.74 4.14 -0.25
CA MET A 281 15.63 5.09 -0.37
C MET A 281 15.74 5.87 -1.67
N LYS A 282 14.60 6.13 -2.32
CA LYS A 282 14.51 6.97 -3.51
C LYS A 282 13.23 7.80 -3.47
N ILE A 283 13.34 9.11 -3.76
CA ILE A 283 12.18 9.92 -4.14
C ILE A 283 11.94 9.64 -5.62
N GLY A 284 10.89 8.88 -5.91
CA GLY A 284 10.72 8.26 -7.23
C GLY A 284 9.64 8.87 -8.10
N GLY A 285 8.65 9.55 -7.52
CA GLY A 285 7.54 10.04 -8.31
C GLY A 285 6.56 10.92 -7.55
N VAL A 286 5.46 11.22 -8.23
CA VAL A 286 4.35 12.02 -7.72
C VAL A 286 3.13 11.13 -7.56
N LYS A 287 2.43 11.22 -6.41
CA LYS A 287 1.11 10.62 -6.18
C LYS A 287 0.04 11.67 -6.36
N TYR A 288 -0.99 11.32 -7.13
CA TYR A 288 -2.15 12.18 -7.38
C TYR A 288 -3.44 11.39 -7.17
N PHE A 289 -4.53 12.09 -6.81
CA PHE A 289 -5.84 11.49 -6.55
C PHE A 289 -6.86 12.12 -7.50
N THR A 290 -7.66 11.29 -8.18
CA THR A 290 -8.66 11.78 -9.14
C THR A 290 -10.09 11.50 -8.75
N ASP A 291 -10.32 10.52 -7.88
CA ASP A 291 -11.63 10.22 -7.30
C ASP A 291 -11.49 9.66 -5.87
N GLY A 292 -12.59 9.29 -5.27
CA GLY A 292 -12.63 8.63 -3.97
C GLY A 292 -12.77 7.12 -4.06
N SER A 293 -13.54 6.50 -3.16
CA SER A 293 -13.76 5.06 -3.09
C SER A 293 -15.14 4.63 -3.57
N ILE A 294 -15.24 3.40 -4.11
CA ILE A 294 -16.52 2.82 -4.52
C ILE A 294 -17.43 2.65 -3.29
N GLN A 295 -16.90 2.12 -2.18
CA GLN A 295 -17.64 1.91 -0.94
C GLN A 295 -18.07 3.20 -0.23
N GLY A 296 -17.46 4.32 -0.57
CA GLY A 296 -17.87 5.67 -0.12
C GLY A 296 -18.87 6.36 -1.05
N PHE A 297 -19.26 5.77 -2.17
CA PHE A 297 -20.01 6.40 -3.25
C PHE A 297 -19.32 7.63 -3.87
N THR A 298 -18.00 7.72 -3.74
CA THR A 298 -17.20 8.86 -4.22
C THR A 298 -16.30 8.52 -5.41
N GLY A 299 -16.21 7.24 -5.78
CA GLY A 299 -15.56 6.81 -7.03
C GLY A 299 -16.33 7.32 -8.25
N ALA A 300 -15.64 7.87 -9.25
CA ALA A 300 -16.26 8.43 -10.45
C ALA A 300 -16.53 7.33 -11.49
N LEU A 301 -17.81 7.05 -11.77
CA LEU A 301 -18.28 5.97 -12.62
C LEU A 301 -18.82 6.46 -13.96
N LEU A 302 -18.65 5.66 -15.01
CA LEU A 302 -19.32 5.88 -16.31
C LEU A 302 -20.82 5.57 -16.24
N GLU A 303 -21.22 4.61 -15.41
CA GLU A 303 -22.60 4.23 -15.15
C GLU A 303 -23.02 4.56 -13.73
N ASP A 304 -24.33 4.63 -13.47
CA ASP A 304 -24.88 4.92 -12.15
C ASP A 304 -24.44 3.87 -11.11
N TYR A 305 -24.29 4.31 -9.86
CA TYR A 305 -24.20 3.37 -8.74
C TYR A 305 -25.44 2.50 -8.67
N TYR A 306 -25.25 1.20 -8.41
CA TYR A 306 -26.29 0.18 -8.50
C TYR A 306 -27.57 0.51 -7.70
N THR A 307 -27.42 1.03 -6.49
CA THR A 307 -28.55 1.39 -5.63
C THR A 307 -28.86 2.90 -5.65
N ARG A 308 -28.20 3.70 -6.48
CA ARG A 308 -28.40 5.14 -6.59
C ARG A 308 -28.57 5.59 -8.04
N PRO A 309 -29.75 5.34 -8.67
CA PRO A 309 -30.02 5.76 -10.03
C PRO A 309 -29.84 7.29 -10.20
N GLY A 310 -29.19 7.68 -11.28
CA GLY A 310 -28.83 9.08 -11.56
C GLY A 310 -27.60 9.60 -10.83
N TYR A 311 -26.90 8.76 -10.06
CA TYR A 311 -25.70 9.16 -9.33
C TYR A 311 -24.49 8.31 -9.72
N LYS A 312 -23.37 8.96 -10.10
CA LYS A 312 -22.16 8.33 -10.64
C LYS A 312 -20.89 8.63 -9.84
N GLY A 313 -21.00 9.24 -8.66
CA GLY A 313 -19.84 9.79 -7.98
C GLY A 313 -19.34 11.07 -8.68
N ALA A 314 -18.10 11.44 -8.43
CA ALA A 314 -17.51 12.64 -9.03
C ALA A 314 -15.98 12.53 -9.13
N LEU A 315 -15.42 13.18 -10.14
CA LEU A 315 -13.99 13.51 -10.15
C LEU A 315 -13.70 14.61 -9.11
N LEU A 316 -12.52 14.56 -8.53
CA LEU A 316 -12.02 15.60 -7.60
C LEU A 316 -11.57 16.86 -8.34
N TRP A 317 -11.24 16.73 -9.62
CA TRP A 317 -10.64 17.76 -10.46
C TRP A 317 -11.29 17.78 -11.85
N SER A 318 -11.23 18.92 -12.52
CA SER A 318 -11.57 18.99 -13.95
C SER A 318 -10.57 18.23 -14.81
N GLN A 319 -10.95 17.91 -16.06
CA GLN A 319 -10.05 17.25 -16.98
C GLN A 319 -8.80 18.10 -17.27
N GLU A 320 -8.95 19.42 -17.33
CA GLU A 320 -7.87 20.38 -17.56
C GLU A 320 -6.84 20.34 -16.43
N GLU A 321 -7.28 20.27 -15.18
CA GLU A 321 -6.40 20.18 -14.00
C GLU A 321 -5.67 18.83 -13.95
N ILE A 322 -6.36 17.72 -14.31
CA ILE A 322 -5.74 16.39 -14.42
C ILE A 322 -4.68 16.39 -15.53
N ASP A 323 -4.99 16.95 -16.69
CA ASP A 323 -4.06 17.10 -17.82
C ASP A 323 -2.82 17.89 -17.42
N GLU A 324 -3.00 19.05 -16.77
CA GLU A 324 -1.91 19.93 -16.37
C GLU A 324 -0.91 19.21 -15.45
N ILE A 325 -1.41 18.56 -14.40
CA ILE A 325 -0.58 17.85 -13.43
C ILE A 325 0.17 16.69 -14.07
N ILE A 326 -0.52 15.83 -14.83
CA ILE A 326 0.09 14.64 -15.44
C ILE A 326 1.12 15.04 -16.49
N ILE A 327 0.79 15.97 -17.40
CA ILE A 327 1.71 16.46 -18.43
C ILE A 327 2.94 17.12 -17.81
N LYS A 328 2.76 17.95 -16.77
CA LYS A 328 3.85 18.63 -16.07
C LYS A 328 4.89 17.64 -15.57
N TYR A 329 4.50 16.70 -14.74
CA TYR A 329 5.46 15.78 -14.11
C TYR A 329 5.99 14.74 -15.09
N HIS A 330 5.19 14.31 -16.06
CA HIS A 330 5.65 13.47 -17.15
C HIS A 330 6.77 14.15 -17.94
N CYS A 331 6.57 15.40 -18.40
CA CYS A 331 7.57 16.13 -19.18
C CYS A 331 8.83 16.49 -18.35
N LEU A 332 8.71 16.59 -17.03
CA LEU A 332 9.85 16.75 -16.13
C LEU A 332 10.64 15.45 -15.86
N GLY A 333 10.15 14.32 -16.35
CA GLY A 333 10.84 13.03 -16.20
C GLY A 333 10.43 12.22 -14.97
N PHE A 334 9.44 12.67 -14.20
CA PHE A 334 8.98 11.92 -13.02
C PHE A 334 7.98 10.82 -13.37
N GLN A 335 7.95 9.77 -12.55
CA GLN A 335 6.83 8.84 -12.52
C GLN A 335 5.61 9.56 -11.91
N VAL A 336 4.44 9.31 -12.48
CA VAL A 336 3.16 9.74 -11.89
C VAL A 336 2.36 8.50 -11.55
N ALA A 337 1.96 8.38 -10.29
CA ALA A 337 1.08 7.33 -9.77
C ALA A 337 -0.27 7.97 -9.41
N VAL A 338 -1.34 7.55 -10.04
CA VAL A 338 -2.65 8.17 -9.90
C VAL A 338 -3.65 7.20 -9.31
N HIS A 339 -4.28 7.61 -8.21
CA HIS A 339 -5.40 6.89 -7.60
C HIS A 339 -6.63 6.96 -8.51
N THR A 340 -7.17 5.80 -8.89
CA THR A 340 -8.40 5.68 -9.65
C THR A 340 -9.18 4.45 -9.23
N ASN A 341 -10.38 4.60 -8.70
CA ASN A 341 -11.30 3.50 -8.41
C ASN A 341 -12.37 3.36 -9.49
N GLY A 342 -12.97 4.47 -9.89
CA GLY A 342 -13.98 4.48 -10.94
C GLY A 342 -13.40 4.39 -12.34
N ASP A 343 -14.19 3.83 -13.25
CA ASP A 343 -13.85 3.73 -14.67
C ASP A 343 -13.86 5.07 -15.39
N ALA A 344 -14.67 6.06 -14.93
CA ALA A 344 -14.62 7.43 -15.43
C ALA A 344 -13.36 8.17 -14.97
N ALA A 345 -12.91 7.96 -13.72
CA ALA A 345 -11.65 8.49 -13.24
C ALA A 345 -10.47 7.92 -14.02
N SER A 346 -10.47 6.61 -14.25
CA SER A 346 -9.46 5.93 -15.06
C SER A 346 -9.43 6.48 -16.49
N GLU A 347 -10.60 6.72 -17.10
CA GLU A 347 -10.71 7.32 -18.45
C GLU A 347 -10.05 8.69 -18.52
N SER A 348 -10.36 9.57 -17.56
CA SER A 348 -9.79 10.92 -17.52
C SER A 348 -8.26 10.91 -17.37
N VAL A 349 -7.72 10.00 -16.56
CA VAL A 349 -6.29 9.85 -16.35
C VAL A 349 -5.58 9.26 -17.58
N ILE A 350 -6.19 8.26 -18.23
CA ILE A 350 -5.64 7.68 -19.48
C ILE A 350 -5.55 8.75 -20.56
N GLN A 351 -6.61 9.55 -20.77
CA GLN A 351 -6.60 10.67 -21.72
C GLN A 351 -5.47 11.67 -21.44
N ALA A 352 -5.24 11.99 -20.17
CA ALA A 352 -4.16 12.89 -19.78
C ALA A 352 -2.77 12.31 -20.08
N PHE A 353 -2.57 11.01 -19.87
CA PHE A 353 -1.31 10.33 -20.24
C PHE A 353 -1.11 10.23 -21.74
N GLU A 354 -2.16 9.99 -22.53
CA GLU A 354 -2.08 10.04 -23.99
C GLU A 354 -1.56 11.39 -24.48
N LYS A 355 -2.15 12.49 -23.97
CA LYS A 355 -1.69 13.86 -24.25
C LYS A 355 -0.24 14.10 -23.78
N ALA A 356 0.13 13.56 -22.61
CA ALA A 356 1.47 13.69 -22.06
C ALA A 356 2.52 12.99 -22.95
N VAL A 357 2.24 11.76 -23.38
CA VAL A 357 3.12 10.98 -24.26
C VAL A 357 3.25 11.62 -25.64
N GLU A 358 2.15 12.16 -26.18
CA GLU A 358 2.18 12.91 -27.45
C GLU A 358 3.05 14.17 -27.33
N ARG A 359 2.93 14.92 -26.23
CA ARG A 359 3.66 16.16 -25.99
C ARG A 359 5.15 15.94 -25.71
N CYS A 360 5.48 14.92 -24.93
CA CYS A 360 6.85 14.60 -24.50
C CYS A 360 7.11 13.10 -24.65
N PRO A 361 7.41 12.58 -25.87
CA PRO A 361 7.64 11.16 -26.09
C PRO A 361 8.81 10.64 -25.24
N ARG A 362 8.58 9.55 -24.49
CA ARG A 362 9.58 8.89 -23.64
C ARG A 362 9.44 7.37 -23.76
N THR A 363 10.54 6.64 -23.58
CA THR A 363 10.59 5.17 -23.62
C THR A 363 10.65 4.51 -22.24
N ASP A 364 10.97 5.30 -21.21
CA ASP A 364 11.14 4.82 -19.82
C ASP A 364 9.89 5.03 -18.96
N LEU A 365 8.73 4.88 -19.57
CA LEU A 365 7.44 5.06 -18.92
C LEU A 365 7.20 3.96 -17.90
N ARG A 366 6.85 4.35 -16.68
CA ARG A 366 6.47 3.47 -15.57
C ARG A 366 5.42 4.15 -14.73
N HIS A 367 4.53 4.91 -15.40
CA HIS A 367 3.39 5.52 -14.72
C HIS A 367 2.47 4.44 -14.17
N MET A 368 1.71 4.76 -13.13
CA MET A 368 0.86 3.79 -12.47
C MET A 368 -0.57 4.30 -12.34
N LEU A 369 -1.54 3.43 -12.61
CA LEU A 369 -2.88 3.58 -12.08
C LEU A 369 -2.99 2.75 -10.80
N ILE A 370 -3.19 3.44 -9.69
CA ILE A 370 -3.34 2.81 -8.37
C ILE A 370 -4.79 2.41 -8.20
N HIS A 371 -5.02 1.22 -7.74
CA HIS A 371 -6.25 0.44 -7.70
C HIS A 371 -6.70 0.01 -9.10
N ALA A 372 -6.92 0.92 -10.05
CA ALA A 372 -7.43 0.59 -11.38
C ALA A 372 -8.63 -0.38 -11.29
N GLN A 373 -9.50 -0.15 -10.28
CA GLN A 373 -10.45 -1.13 -9.75
C GLN A 373 -11.48 -1.55 -10.80
N LEU A 374 -11.97 -0.61 -11.63
CA LEU A 374 -13.01 -0.85 -12.64
C LEU A 374 -12.54 -0.64 -14.09
N VAL A 375 -11.24 -0.68 -14.34
CA VAL A 375 -10.69 -0.49 -15.68
C VAL A 375 -11.21 -1.56 -16.65
N SER A 376 -11.71 -1.14 -17.81
CA SER A 376 -12.16 -2.02 -18.88
C SER A 376 -10.99 -2.55 -19.73
N ASP A 377 -11.22 -3.61 -20.51
CA ASP A 377 -10.19 -4.17 -21.40
C ASP A 377 -9.71 -3.13 -22.44
N SER A 378 -10.60 -2.30 -22.98
CA SER A 378 -10.22 -1.23 -23.91
C SER A 378 -9.38 -0.13 -23.25
N GLN A 379 -9.63 0.19 -21.99
CA GLN A 379 -8.80 1.09 -21.21
C GLN A 379 -7.43 0.48 -20.93
N LEU A 380 -7.36 -0.82 -20.59
CA LEU A 380 -6.09 -1.55 -20.39
C LEU A 380 -5.23 -1.56 -21.68
N GLU A 381 -5.84 -1.73 -22.87
CA GLU A 381 -5.12 -1.64 -24.14
C GLU A 381 -4.47 -0.26 -24.33
N ARG A 382 -5.18 0.82 -24.03
CA ARG A 382 -4.66 2.19 -24.09
C ARG A 382 -3.59 2.44 -23.04
N MET A 383 -3.79 1.95 -21.81
CA MET A 383 -2.76 1.99 -20.77
C MET A 383 -1.47 1.31 -21.21
N LYS A 384 -1.59 0.11 -21.81
CA LYS A 384 -0.43 -0.61 -22.36
C LYS A 384 0.30 0.22 -23.43
N ALA A 385 -0.43 0.86 -24.34
CA ALA A 385 0.15 1.72 -25.37
C ALA A 385 0.89 2.94 -24.78
N CYS A 386 0.41 3.46 -23.65
CA CYS A 386 1.04 4.57 -22.91
C CYS A 386 2.08 4.13 -21.89
N GLY A 387 2.39 2.83 -21.77
CA GLY A 387 3.34 2.33 -20.77
C GLY A 387 2.90 2.52 -19.32
N ILE A 388 1.59 2.55 -19.06
CA ILE A 388 1.00 2.67 -17.73
C ILE A 388 0.85 1.28 -17.13
N ILE A 389 1.27 1.09 -15.88
CA ILE A 389 1.19 -0.17 -15.14
C ILE A 389 0.03 -0.10 -14.14
N PRO A 390 -0.99 -0.97 -14.23
CA PRO A 390 -2.01 -1.05 -13.19
C PRO A 390 -1.43 -1.69 -11.93
N SER A 391 -1.70 -1.07 -10.79
CA SER A 391 -1.41 -1.62 -9.47
C SER A 391 -2.75 -1.97 -8.81
N LEU A 392 -3.05 -3.27 -8.68
CA LEU A 392 -4.36 -3.76 -8.31
C LEU A 392 -4.46 -4.09 -6.82
N PHE A 393 -5.59 -3.75 -6.22
CA PHE A 393 -5.89 -4.12 -4.83
C PHE A 393 -6.82 -5.33 -4.78
N ALA A 394 -6.33 -6.50 -5.16
CA ALA A 394 -7.12 -7.73 -5.32
C ALA A 394 -7.99 -8.09 -4.08
N ARG A 395 -7.63 -7.59 -2.90
CA ARG A 395 -8.42 -7.79 -1.68
C ARG A 395 -9.76 -7.03 -1.66
N HIS A 396 -10.02 -6.13 -2.60
CA HIS A 396 -11.36 -5.57 -2.79
C HIS A 396 -12.41 -6.68 -2.97
N ILE A 397 -12.06 -7.72 -3.73
CA ILE A 397 -12.95 -8.87 -3.96
C ILE A 397 -13.18 -9.65 -2.67
N GLU A 398 -12.10 -9.95 -1.94
CA GLU A 398 -12.17 -10.74 -0.70
C GLU A 398 -13.03 -10.03 0.35
N VAL A 399 -12.69 -8.79 0.67
CA VAL A 399 -13.26 -8.07 1.84
C VAL A 399 -14.57 -7.37 1.51
N TRP A 400 -14.71 -6.80 0.32
CA TRP A 400 -15.87 -5.97 -0.03
C TRP A 400 -16.68 -6.46 -1.24
N GLY A 401 -16.32 -7.58 -1.87
CA GLY A 401 -16.98 -8.09 -3.08
C GLY A 401 -18.48 -8.24 -2.92
N ASP A 402 -18.94 -8.83 -1.82
CA ASP A 402 -20.37 -9.02 -1.55
C ASP A 402 -21.12 -7.69 -1.45
N ARG A 403 -20.54 -6.70 -0.77
CA ARG A 403 -21.12 -5.36 -0.64
C ARG A 403 -21.09 -4.60 -1.97
N HIS A 404 -19.99 -4.72 -2.75
CA HIS A 404 -19.92 -4.13 -4.08
C HIS A 404 -21.01 -4.67 -4.99
N ALA A 405 -21.24 -5.97 -4.96
CA ALA A 405 -22.30 -6.60 -5.76
C ALA A 405 -23.71 -6.20 -5.30
N ALA A 406 -23.93 -6.11 -4.00
CA ALA A 406 -25.27 -5.83 -3.46
C ALA A 406 -25.65 -4.34 -3.49
N ILE A 407 -24.68 -3.43 -3.33
CA ILE A 407 -24.95 -2.01 -3.04
C ILE A 407 -24.42 -1.07 -4.11
N PHE A 408 -23.14 -1.24 -4.52
CA PHE A 408 -22.42 -0.18 -5.24
C PHE A 408 -22.39 -0.39 -6.75
N LEU A 409 -22.09 -1.62 -7.22
CA LEU A 409 -21.78 -1.91 -8.62
C LEU A 409 -22.76 -2.88 -9.28
N GLY A 410 -23.44 -3.71 -8.49
CA GLY A 410 -24.15 -4.88 -9.01
C GLY A 410 -23.20 -6.03 -9.35
N PRO A 411 -23.73 -7.27 -9.56
CA PRO A 411 -22.91 -8.47 -9.73
C PRO A 411 -21.96 -8.42 -10.93
N GLU A 412 -22.40 -7.89 -12.06
CA GLU A 412 -21.63 -7.90 -13.32
C GLU A 412 -20.38 -7.00 -13.24
N ARG A 413 -20.51 -5.77 -12.74
CA ARG A 413 -19.37 -4.86 -12.59
C ARG A 413 -18.43 -5.34 -11.48
N THR A 414 -18.97 -5.90 -10.38
CA THR A 414 -18.14 -6.49 -9.32
C THR A 414 -17.29 -7.65 -9.84
N ALA A 415 -17.83 -8.49 -10.72
CA ALA A 415 -17.07 -9.59 -11.33
C ALA A 415 -15.86 -9.09 -12.15
N ARG A 416 -15.91 -7.87 -12.66
CA ARG A 416 -14.83 -7.27 -13.45
C ARG A 416 -13.80 -6.47 -12.63
N MET A 417 -14.04 -6.24 -11.35
CA MET A 417 -13.10 -5.48 -10.50
C MET A 417 -11.70 -6.13 -10.50
N ASP A 418 -10.68 -5.29 -10.33
CA ASP A 418 -9.28 -5.71 -10.23
C ASP A 418 -8.88 -6.68 -11.36
N PRO A 419 -8.84 -6.22 -12.63
CA PRO A 419 -8.85 -7.08 -13.83
C PRO A 419 -7.50 -7.74 -14.14
N ALA A 420 -6.96 -8.50 -13.18
CA ALA A 420 -5.66 -9.17 -13.31
C ALA A 420 -5.63 -10.18 -14.48
N GLY A 421 -6.72 -10.95 -14.67
CA GLY A 421 -6.84 -11.88 -15.79
C GLY A 421 -6.81 -11.18 -17.15
N SER A 422 -7.41 -9.99 -17.27
CA SER A 422 -7.34 -9.15 -18.48
C SER A 422 -5.91 -8.67 -18.74
N CYS A 423 -5.18 -8.24 -17.70
CA CYS A 423 -3.77 -7.87 -17.84
C CYS A 423 -2.93 -9.04 -18.39
N VAL A 424 -3.16 -10.25 -17.85
CA VAL A 424 -2.48 -11.47 -18.33
C VAL A 424 -2.80 -11.75 -19.80
N ARG A 425 -4.08 -11.71 -20.19
CA ARG A 425 -4.49 -11.95 -21.59
C ARG A 425 -3.88 -10.94 -22.56
N LEU A 426 -3.73 -9.69 -22.13
CA LEU A 426 -3.09 -8.63 -22.91
C LEU A 426 -1.55 -8.69 -22.91
N GLY A 427 -0.94 -9.60 -22.12
CA GLY A 427 0.51 -9.65 -21.94
C GLY A 427 1.06 -8.33 -21.38
N MET A 428 0.35 -7.74 -20.46
CA MET A 428 0.64 -6.45 -19.83
C MET A 428 1.17 -6.67 -18.41
N PRO A 429 2.30 -6.08 -18.00
CA PRO A 429 2.73 -6.14 -16.61
C PRO A 429 1.71 -5.41 -15.71
N PHE A 430 1.49 -5.98 -14.54
CA PHE A 430 0.68 -5.39 -13.47
C PHE A 430 1.29 -5.72 -12.12
N SER A 431 0.99 -4.95 -11.10
CA SER A 431 1.39 -5.27 -9.73
C SER A 431 0.18 -5.49 -8.85
N LEU A 432 0.42 -6.18 -7.73
CA LEU A 432 -0.50 -6.24 -6.61
C LEU A 432 0.05 -5.37 -5.47
N HIS A 433 -0.83 -4.76 -4.69
CA HIS A 433 -0.43 -3.96 -3.53
C HIS A 433 -1.27 -4.27 -2.29
N VAL A 434 -0.88 -3.68 -1.16
CA VAL A 434 -1.50 -3.94 0.14
C VAL A 434 -2.39 -2.81 0.60
N ASP A 435 -2.05 -1.56 0.25
CA ASP A 435 -2.74 -0.33 0.65
C ASP A 435 -2.86 -0.16 2.18
N THR A 436 -1.83 -0.58 2.92
CA THR A 436 -1.79 -0.39 4.38
C THR A 436 -1.75 1.10 4.72
N PRO A 437 -2.53 1.60 5.69
CA PRO A 437 -3.26 0.89 6.74
C PRO A 437 -4.73 0.55 6.43
N VAL A 438 -5.21 0.69 5.19
CA VAL A 438 -6.59 0.35 4.81
C VAL A 438 -6.91 -1.11 5.16
N LEU A 439 -6.01 -2.03 4.83
CA LEU A 439 -6.04 -3.42 5.30
C LEU A 439 -4.70 -3.81 5.94
N PRO A 440 -4.69 -4.86 6.78
CA PRO A 440 -3.46 -5.39 7.35
C PRO A 440 -2.46 -5.85 6.30
N VAL A 441 -1.16 -5.64 6.57
CA VAL A 441 -0.04 -6.02 5.70
C VAL A 441 -0.04 -7.51 5.41
N THR A 442 -0.13 -7.90 4.13
CA THR A 442 0.02 -9.29 3.69
C THR A 442 0.22 -9.40 2.18
N ALA A 443 1.35 -9.92 1.72
CA ALA A 443 1.54 -10.28 0.32
C ALA A 443 0.76 -11.57 -0.02
N LEU A 444 0.87 -12.58 0.84
CA LEU A 444 0.25 -13.89 0.63
C LEU A 444 -1.28 -13.82 0.61
N GLY A 445 -1.89 -12.98 1.47
CA GLY A 445 -3.33 -12.74 1.43
C GLY A 445 -3.78 -12.06 0.13
N SER A 446 -3.01 -11.10 -0.38
CA SER A 446 -3.32 -10.44 -1.66
C SER A 446 -3.14 -11.39 -2.86
N MET A 447 -2.09 -12.24 -2.84
CA MET A 447 -1.92 -13.30 -3.84
C MET A 447 -3.07 -14.30 -3.79
N HIS A 448 -3.48 -14.73 -2.58
CA HIS A 448 -4.64 -15.61 -2.39
C HIS A 448 -5.91 -15.00 -2.99
N ALA A 449 -6.19 -13.73 -2.72
CA ALA A 449 -7.36 -13.04 -3.24
C ALA A 449 -7.36 -12.96 -4.79
N ALA A 450 -6.21 -12.66 -5.41
CA ALA A 450 -6.07 -12.59 -6.86
C ALA A 450 -6.21 -13.97 -7.54
N VAL A 451 -5.69 -15.02 -6.92
CA VAL A 451 -5.72 -16.39 -7.46
C VAL A 451 -7.10 -17.03 -7.29
N ASN A 452 -7.75 -16.83 -6.16
CA ASN A 452 -9.03 -17.51 -5.85
C ASN A 452 -10.25 -16.68 -6.20
N ARG A 453 -10.23 -15.36 -6.01
CA ARG A 453 -11.32 -14.40 -6.22
C ARG A 453 -12.62 -14.77 -5.49
N ILE A 454 -12.49 -15.28 -4.28
CA ILE A 454 -13.60 -15.65 -3.41
C ILE A 454 -13.73 -14.59 -2.32
N SER A 455 -14.95 -14.06 -2.14
CA SER A 455 -15.26 -13.12 -1.06
C SER A 455 -15.29 -13.80 0.31
N ASP A 456 -15.26 -13.00 1.38
CA ASP A 456 -15.46 -13.50 2.76
C ASP A 456 -16.83 -14.17 2.94
N GLY A 457 -17.85 -13.81 2.12
CA GLY A 457 -19.12 -14.50 2.03
C GLY A 457 -19.10 -15.81 1.23
N GLY A 458 -17.96 -16.20 0.67
CA GLY A 458 -17.79 -17.44 -0.09
C GLY A 458 -18.24 -17.35 -1.56
N VAL A 459 -18.46 -16.14 -2.09
CA VAL A 459 -18.92 -15.94 -3.47
C VAL A 459 -17.72 -15.77 -4.40
N LEU A 460 -17.72 -16.50 -5.52
CA LEU A 460 -16.76 -16.33 -6.60
C LEU A 460 -17.16 -15.15 -7.49
N PHE A 461 -16.29 -14.12 -7.58
CA PHE A 461 -16.48 -12.97 -8.46
C PHE A 461 -15.46 -12.97 -9.60
N GLY A 462 -15.93 -13.08 -10.86
CA GLY A 462 -15.09 -12.97 -12.05
C GLY A 462 -14.03 -14.08 -12.14
N GLY A 463 -14.48 -15.34 -12.28
CA GLY A 463 -13.58 -16.49 -12.40
C GLY A 463 -12.60 -16.40 -13.58
N ASP A 464 -12.92 -15.65 -14.64
CA ASP A 464 -12.08 -15.33 -15.79
C ASP A 464 -10.96 -14.31 -15.49
N GLN A 465 -11.06 -13.62 -14.34
CA GLN A 465 -10.06 -12.69 -13.84
C GLN A 465 -9.08 -13.35 -12.86
N ARG A 466 -9.21 -14.65 -12.58
CA ARG A 466 -8.22 -15.41 -11.80
C ARG A 466 -6.87 -15.42 -12.50
N ILE A 467 -5.82 -15.39 -11.71
CA ILE A 467 -4.44 -15.58 -12.17
C ILE A 467 -3.82 -16.81 -11.52
N THR A 468 -2.73 -17.30 -12.07
CA THR A 468 -1.98 -18.41 -11.47
C THR A 468 -1.15 -17.95 -10.28
N PRO A 469 -0.76 -18.86 -9.35
CA PRO A 469 0.18 -18.53 -8.28
C PRO A 469 1.49 -17.91 -8.79
N ARG A 470 2.01 -18.39 -9.93
CA ARG A 470 3.20 -17.83 -10.60
C ARG A 470 2.99 -16.36 -11.00
N GLN A 471 1.87 -16.03 -11.62
CA GLN A 471 1.55 -14.65 -12.01
C GLN A 471 1.37 -13.73 -10.81
N ALA A 472 0.81 -14.25 -9.70
CA ALA A 472 0.71 -13.51 -8.45
C ALA A 472 2.10 -13.24 -7.83
N LEU A 473 3.04 -14.19 -7.91
CA LEU A 473 4.44 -13.99 -7.53
C LEU A 473 5.12 -12.93 -8.41
N GLU A 474 4.91 -12.97 -9.73
CA GLU A 474 5.44 -11.96 -10.66
C GLU A 474 4.94 -10.56 -10.31
N ALA A 475 3.67 -10.43 -9.92
CA ALA A 475 3.05 -9.17 -9.52
C ALA A 475 3.61 -8.59 -8.20
N TYR A 476 4.25 -9.39 -7.34
CA TYR A 476 4.97 -8.96 -6.14
C TYR A 476 6.49 -8.97 -6.27
N THR A 477 7.03 -9.39 -7.39
CA THR A 477 8.48 -9.48 -7.62
C THR A 477 8.90 -8.79 -8.92
N THR A 478 8.89 -9.51 -10.05
CA THR A 478 9.41 -9.03 -11.34
C THR A 478 8.64 -7.83 -11.88
N TYR A 479 7.30 -7.88 -11.90
CA TYR A 479 6.49 -6.75 -12.36
C TYR A 479 6.46 -5.61 -11.35
N ALA A 480 6.42 -5.93 -10.06
CA ALA A 480 6.49 -4.91 -9.01
C ALA A 480 7.81 -4.12 -9.05
N SER A 481 8.93 -4.77 -9.45
CA SER A 481 10.21 -4.09 -9.58
C SER A 481 10.20 -2.99 -10.66
N LEU A 482 9.41 -3.14 -11.73
CA LEU A 482 9.21 -2.10 -12.75
C LEU A 482 8.59 -0.85 -12.14
N CYS A 483 7.63 -1.02 -11.21
CA CYS A 483 6.90 0.09 -10.59
C CYS A 483 7.80 1.03 -9.76
N CYS A 484 8.96 0.57 -9.31
CA CYS A 484 9.93 1.40 -8.58
C CYS A 484 11.24 1.66 -9.37
N GLY A 485 11.27 1.35 -10.68
CA GLY A 485 12.46 1.48 -11.51
C GLY A 485 13.62 0.61 -11.03
N GLY A 486 13.28 -0.56 -10.45
CA GLY A 486 14.22 -1.50 -9.85
C GLY A 486 14.40 -2.80 -10.62
N GLU A 487 13.97 -2.87 -11.87
CA GLU A 487 14.00 -4.08 -12.70
C GLU A 487 15.40 -4.64 -12.97
N HIS A 488 16.43 -3.82 -12.76
CA HIS A 488 17.83 -4.23 -12.93
C HIS A 488 18.50 -4.66 -11.61
N ASP A 489 17.92 -4.33 -10.47
CA ASP A 489 18.55 -4.52 -9.15
C ASP A 489 17.72 -5.34 -8.14
N ARG A 490 16.45 -5.66 -8.44
CA ARG A 490 15.56 -6.45 -7.55
C ARG A 490 14.50 -7.26 -8.32
N GLY A 491 13.67 -8.01 -7.60
CA GLY A 491 12.56 -8.79 -8.17
C GLY A 491 12.96 -10.12 -8.80
N ARG A 492 14.27 -10.44 -8.84
CA ARG A 492 14.82 -11.74 -9.29
C ARG A 492 16.06 -12.10 -8.49
N ILE A 493 16.35 -13.40 -8.37
CA ILE A 493 17.62 -13.89 -7.79
C ILE A 493 18.58 -14.14 -8.95
N GLU A 494 19.36 -13.11 -9.29
CA GLU A 494 20.34 -13.11 -10.38
C GLU A 494 21.60 -12.36 -9.94
N PRO A 495 22.80 -12.72 -10.46
CA PRO A 495 24.02 -11.99 -10.16
C PRO A 495 23.93 -10.49 -10.43
N GLY A 496 24.50 -9.67 -9.54
CA GLY A 496 24.51 -8.21 -9.58
C GLY A 496 23.30 -7.55 -8.90
N ARG A 497 22.21 -8.28 -8.64
CA ARG A 497 21.02 -7.78 -7.96
C ARG A 497 21.22 -7.70 -6.45
N PHE A 498 20.37 -6.97 -5.76
CA PHE A 498 20.35 -6.95 -4.29
C PHE A 498 20.05 -8.34 -3.72
N ALA A 499 20.71 -8.65 -2.62
CA ALA A 499 20.46 -9.85 -1.84
C ALA A 499 19.22 -9.66 -0.95
N ASP A 500 18.06 -9.49 -1.60
CA ASP A 500 16.76 -9.29 -0.98
C ASP A 500 15.93 -10.56 -1.20
N PHE A 501 15.61 -11.28 -0.11
CA PHE A 501 14.98 -12.61 -0.18
C PHE A 501 13.87 -12.76 0.86
N VAL A 502 12.92 -13.63 0.56
CA VAL A 502 11.96 -14.17 1.52
C VAL A 502 12.03 -15.70 1.50
N LEU A 503 12.17 -16.31 2.66
CA LEU A 503 12.08 -17.76 2.85
C LEU A 503 10.69 -18.10 3.39
N LEU A 504 9.98 -18.96 2.69
CA LEU A 504 8.66 -19.46 3.05
C LEU A 504 8.74 -20.94 3.47
N ASP A 505 7.80 -21.39 4.30
CA ASP A 505 7.69 -22.79 4.72
C ASP A 505 7.20 -23.71 3.61
N SER A 506 6.61 -23.16 2.55
CA SER A 506 6.01 -23.91 1.43
C SER A 506 6.22 -23.22 0.10
N ASP A 507 6.24 -24.00 -1.00
CA ASP A 507 6.25 -23.47 -2.36
C ASP A 507 4.84 -23.01 -2.77
N ILE A 508 4.70 -21.71 -3.07
CA ILE A 508 3.43 -21.09 -3.47
C ILE A 508 2.82 -21.75 -4.72
N GLU A 509 3.68 -22.26 -5.64
CA GLU A 509 3.24 -22.89 -6.88
C GLU A 509 2.87 -24.37 -6.69
N ALA A 510 3.29 -25.00 -5.58
CA ALA A 510 3.09 -26.43 -5.33
C ALA A 510 1.90 -26.75 -4.42
N ILE A 511 1.42 -25.78 -3.64
CA ILE A 511 0.28 -26.00 -2.73
C ILE A 511 -1.06 -25.79 -3.43
N ASP A 512 -2.15 -26.25 -2.77
CA ASP A 512 -3.50 -25.85 -3.19
C ASP A 512 -3.65 -24.33 -3.08
N PRO A 513 -4.17 -23.67 -4.12
CA PRO A 513 -4.31 -22.20 -4.12
C PRO A 513 -5.11 -21.63 -2.93
N SER A 514 -6.04 -22.41 -2.36
CA SER A 514 -6.80 -21.98 -1.17
C SER A 514 -5.93 -21.83 0.08
N GLY A 515 -4.79 -22.51 0.14
CA GLY A 515 -3.83 -22.47 1.25
C GLY A 515 -2.78 -21.35 1.15
N ILE A 516 -2.73 -20.57 0.06
CA ILE A 516 -1.69 -19.55 -0.13
C ILE A 516 -1.62 -18.56 1.06
N ARG A 517 -2.76 -18.14 1.61
CA ARG A 517 -2.81 -17.21 2.74
C ARG A 517 -2.22 -17.76 4.04
N ASP A 518 -2.14 -19.09 4.18
CA ASP A 518 -1.72 -19.80 5.39
C ASP A 518 -0.21 -20.10 5.41
N ILE A 519 0.48 -19.90 4.28
CA ILE A 519 1.93 -20.03 4.17
C ILE A 519 2.61 -19.06 5.15
N LYS A 520 3.67 -19.54 5.81
CA LYS A 520 4.41 -18.75 6.78
C LYS A 520 5.70 -18.20 6.21
N VAL A 521 5.98 -16.95 6.51
CA VAL A 521 7.29 -16.35 6.30
C VAL A 521 8.21 -16.84 7.41
N LEU A 522 9.24 -17.60 7.05
CA LEU A 522 10.26 -18.08 7.98
C LEU A 522 11.37 -17.04 8.20
N LYS A 523 11.85 -16.43 7.11
CA LYS A 523 12.87 -15.37 7.17
C LYS A 523 12.64 -14.34 6.07
N THR A 524 13.04 -13.11 6.38
CA THR A 524 13.18 -12.03 5.40
C THR A 524 14.59 -11.49 5.46
N ILE A 525 15.23 -11.37 4.31
CA ILE A 525 16.61 -10.93 4.16
C ILE A 525 16.61 -9.71 3.25
N CYS A 526 17.17 -8.59 3.71
CA CYS A 526 17.30 -7.36 2.94
C CYS A 526 18.76 -6.93 2.89
N GLY A 527 19.31 -6.81 1.67
CA GLY A 527 20.73 -6.51 1.47
C GLY A 527 21.65 -7.53 2.15
N GLY A 528 21.28 -8.81 2.13
CA GLY A 528 22.03 -9.90 2.75
C GLY A 528 21.94 -9.98 4.28
N ARG A 529 21.20 -9.06 4.94
CA ARG A 529 20.97 -9.08 6.41
C ARG A 529 19.62 -9.70 6.71
N VAL A 530 19.58 -10.61 7.68
CA VAL A 530 18.31 -11.13 8.22
C VAL A 530 17.63 -9.98 8.97
N VAL A 531 16.46 -9.55 8.47
CA VAL A 531 15.65 -8.47 9.04
C VAL A 531 14.41 -8.99 9.77
N TYR A 532 14.06 -10.25 9.51
CA TYR A 532 13.02 -11.00 10.24
C TYR A 532 13.35 -12.50 10.25
N GLU A 533 13.08 -13.15 11.37
CA GLU A 533 13.11 -14.61 11.56
C GLU A 533 11.95 -15.01 12.48
N ALA A 534 11.16 -16.07 12.08
CA ALA A 534 9.96 -16.53 12.77
C ALA A 534 10.26 -17.28 14.06
#